data_4e1c495a2ec0f2beae9aa5bed8cb1d84
#
_entry.id   4e1c495a2ec0f2beae9aa5bed8cb1d84
#
_cell.length_a   1.000
_cell.length_b   1.000
_cell.length_c   1.000
_cell.angle_alpha   90.00
_cell.angle_beta   90.00
_cell.angle_gamma   90.00
#
_symmetry.space_group_name_H-M   'P 1'
#
loop_
_entity.id
_entity.type
_entity.pdbx_description
1 polymer ?
#
loop_
_entity_poly.entity_id
_entity_poly.type
_entity_poly.pdbx_seq_one_letter_code
_entity_poly.pdbx_strand_id
1 'polypeptide(L)'
;MAGAVGTGLERDLMSNLSPDAARPSNLKGIVLEALLVALAGALLAFLANAASPKGLNLTRNYSPTPQHLPPITNSASTQAAAPTNLAAQLQAEGLQLADFELVSNLFHSPDYQRGKVLFVDARNEQHYQEGHVPGAYPLDFYHPESHIGTVLPLCLAAQQVLVYCNGGECEDSRFTAILLRDAQVPKEKLFVYAGGITEWANRAMPVEVGERNSGRLKPDPKAAVRP
;
A
#
# COMPACT_ATOMS: atom_id res chain seq x y z
N MET A 1 -16.09 -84.85 8.57
CA MET A 1 -17.53 -84.51 8.52
C MET A 1 -17.76 -83.26 9.42
N ALA A 2 -17.91 -82.16 8.80
CA ALA A 2 -18.47 -80.99 9.51
C ALA A 2 -18.93 -80.01 8.43
N GLY A 3 -20.27 -79.86 8.27
CA GLY A 3 -20.94 -79.09 7.25
C GLY A 3 -20.92 -77.62 7.60
N ALA A 4 -20.63 -76.77 6.63
CA ALA A 4 -20.72 -75.32 6.69
C ALA A 4 -22.22 -74.93 6.49
N VAL A 5 -22.77 -74.31 7.52
CA VAL A 5 -24.03 -73.56 7.46
C VAL A 5 -23.68 -72.09 7.21
N GLY A 6 -23.73 -71.70 5.93
CA GLY A 6 -23.56 -70.33 5.51
C GLY A 6 -24.91 -69.61 5.62
N THR A 7 -24.93 -68.59 6.43
CA THR A 7 -26.10 -67.79 6.81
C THR A 7 -26.59 -66.93 5.67
N GLY A 8 -27.87 -67.10 5.30
CA GLY A 8 -28.59 -66.30 4.29
C GLY A 8 -28.89 -64.85 4.67
N LEU A 9 -28.31 -64.39 5.77
CA LEU A 9 -28.60 -63.06 6.29
C LEU A 9 -27.76 -61.93 5.66
N GLU A 10 -26.66 -62.27 5.02
CA GLU A 10 -25.80 -61.22 4.38
C GLU A 10 -26.24 -60.83 2.96
N ARG A 11 -27.12 -61.62 2.34
CA ARG A 11 -27.61 -61.30 0.98
C ARG A 11 -28.80 -60.34 0.95
N ASP A 12 -29.55 -60.21 2.04
CA ASP A 12 -30.68 -59.28 2.12
C ASP A 12 -30.31 -57.85 2.49
N LEU A 13 -29.10 -57.60 3.03
CA LEU A 13 -28.65 -56.26 3.39
C LEU A 13 -28.10 -55.45 2.20
N MET A 14 -27.72 -56.10 1.11
CA MET A 14 -27.16 -55.41 -0.08
C MET A 14 -28.17 -55.07 -1.18
N SER A 15 -29.44 -55.50 -1.04
CA SER A 15 -30.46 -55.26 -2.09
C SER A 15 -31.25 -53.97 -1.88
N ASN A 16 -31.02 -53.21 -0.79
CA ASN A 16 -31.78 -51.97 -0.48
C ASN A 16 -30.97 -50.70 -0.69
N LEU A 17 -29.80 -50.75 -1.29
CA LEU A 17 -29.12 -49.55 -1.80
C LEU A 17 -29.60 -49.28 -3.22
N SER A 18 -30.80 -48.75 -3.36
CA SER A 18 -31.22 -48.09 -4.59
C SER A 18 -30.26 -46.96 -4.86
N PRO A 19 -29.58 -46.90 -6.03
CA PRO A 19 -28.88 -45.70 -6.44
C PRO A 19 -29.94 -44.63 -6.58
N ASP A 20 -29.83 -43.62 -5.72
CA ASP A 20 -30.64 -42.41 -5.77
C ASP A 20 -30.58 -41.88 -7.21
N ALA A 21 -31.70 -42.02 -7.91
CA ALA A 21 -31.81 -41.59 -9.29
C ALA A 21 -31.53 -40.12 -9.30
N ALA A 22 -30.37 -39.74 -9.85
CA ALA A 22 -29.97 -38.35 -10.04
C ALA A 22 -31.11 -37.62 -10.75
N ARG A 23 -31.90 -36.85 -9.99
CA ARG A 23 -32.88 -35.94 -10.57
C ARG A 23 -32.15 -35.06 -11.55
N PRO A 24 -32.64 -34.92 -12.83
CA PRO A 24 -32.01 -33.99 -13.76
C PRO A 24 -31.96 -32.65 -13.09
N SER A 25 -30.76 -32.21 -12.74
CA SER A 25 -30.53 -30.90 -12.13
C SER A 25 -31.08 -29.87 -13.11
N ASN A 26 -32.12 -29.16 -12.67
CA ASN A 26 -32.70 -28.09 -13.47
C ASN A 26 -31.71 -26.90 -13.47
N LEU A 27 -30.64 -27.08 -14.24
CA LEU A 27 -29.49 -26.17 -14.30
C LEU A 27 -29.96 -24.74 -14.56
N LYS A 28 -31.02 -24.55 -15.34
CA LYS A 28 -31.63 -23.25 -15.59
C LYS A 28 -32.27 -22.65 -14.33
N GLY A 29 -32.93 -23.47 -13.49
CA GLY A 29 -33.48 -23.03 -12.21
C GLY A 29 -32.39 -22.62 -11.22
N ILE A 30 -31.36 -23.44 -11.10
CA ILE A 30 -30.21 -23.13 -10.20
C ILE A 30 -29.51 -21.85 -10.62
N VAL A 31 -29.28 -21.69 -11.95
CA VAL A 31 -28.66 -20.46 -12.48
C VAL A 31 -29.55 -19.24 -12.22
N LEU A 32 -30.87 -19.36 -12.40
CA LEU A 32 -31.80 -18.28 -12.14
C LEU A 32 -31.83 -17.89 -10.66
N GLU A 33 -31.87 -18.85 -9.75
CA GLU A 33 -31.80 -18.60 -8.29
C GLU A 33 -30.48 -17.94 -7.89
N ALA A 34 -29.35 -18.43 -8.40
CA ALA A 34 -28.05 -17.82 -8.16
C ALA A 34 -27.99 -16.37 -8.63
N LEU A 35 -28.59 -16.09 -9.80
CA LEU A 35 -28.63 -14.76 -10.37
C LEU A 35 -29.52 -13.80 -9.56
N LEU A 36 -30.66 -14.29 -9.06
CA LEU A 36 -31.56 -13.52 -8.18
C LEU A 36 -30.89 -13.19 -6.85
N VAL A 37 -30.17 -14.14 -6.24
CA VAL A 37 -29.43 -13.92 -5.01
C VAL A 37 -28.30 -12.91 -5.23
N ALA A 38 -27.58 -13.02 -6.33
CA ALA A 38 -26.51 -12.08 -6.68
C ALA A 38 -27.05 -10.65 -6.90
N LEU A 39 -28.17 -10.50 -7.59
CA LEU A 39 -28.83 -9.19 -7.81
C LEU A 39 -29.33 -8.59 -6.50
N ALA A 40 -29.97 -9.38 -5.63
CA ALA A 40 -30.43 -8.93 -4.33
C ALA A 40 -29.27 -8.49 -3.44
N GLY A 41 -28.16 -9.26 -3.44
CA GLY A 41 -26.94 -8.91 -2.70
C GLY A 41 -26.30 -7.61 -3.22
N ALA A 42 -26.22 -7.44 -4.53
CA ALA A 42 -25.68 -6.23 -5.15
C ALA A 42 -26.55 -5.00 -4.81
N LEU A 43 -27.87 -5.15 -4.84
CA LEU A 43 -28.80 -4.06 -4.49
C LEU A 43 -28.63 -3.64 -3.02
N LEU A 44 -28.55 -4.62 -2.10
CA LEU A 44 -28.31 -4.33 -0.69
C LEU A 44 -26.96 -3.67 -0.44
N ALA A 45 -25.91 -4.11 -1.12
CA ALA A 45 -24.58 -3.50 -1.02
C ALA A 45 -24.59 -2.05 -1.52
N PHE A 46 -25.32 -1.77 -2.63
CA PHE A 46 -25.44 -0.43 -3.16
C PHE A 46 -26.21 0.50 -2.22
N LEU A 47 -27.32 0.02 -1.65
CA LEU A 47 -28.10 0.78 -0.67
C LEU A 47 -27.31 1.05 0.62
N ALA A 48 -26.60 0.05 1.11
CA ALA A 48 -25.74 0.20 2.28
C ALA A 48 -24.60 1.20 2.04
N ASN A 49 -23.99 1.16 0.85
CA ASN A 49 -22.96 2.12 0.47
C ASN A 49 -23.49 3.56 0.35
N ALA A 50 -24.71 3.74 -0.22
CA ALA A 50 -25.34 5.04 -0.34
C ALA A 50 -25.80 5.63 1.01
N ALA A 51 -26.20 4.77 1.95
CA ALA A 51 -26.61 5.18 3.30
C ALA A 51 -25.43 5.41 4.27
N SER A 52 -24.23 4.95 3.92
CA SER A 52 -23.06 5.06 4.78
C SER A 52 -22.38 6.41 4.64
N PRO A 53 -22.12 7.15 5.74
CA PRO A 53 -21.33 8.40 5.69
C PRO A 53 -19.87 8.17 5.24
N LYS A 54 -19.40 6.91 5.25
CA LYS A 54 -18.09 6.49 4.75
C LYS A 54 -18.21 5.59 3.51
N GLY A 55 -19.30 5.73 2.74
CA GLY A 55 -19.54 4.95 1.54
C GLY A 55 -18.42 5.11 0.50
N LEU A 56 -18.09 4.02 -0.20
CA LEU A 56 -17.11 4.02 -1.27
C LEU A 56 -17.59 4.86 -2.44
N ASN A 57 -16.76 5.79 -2.92
CA ASN A 57 -17.04 6.54 -4.12
C ASN A 57 -16.73 5.68 -5.36
N LEU A 58 -17.76 5.04 -5.92
CA LEU A 58 -17.64 4.09 -7.04
C LEU A 58 -17.19 4.73 -8.36
N THR A 59 -17.22 6.05 -8.45
CA THR A 59 -16.76 6.80 -9.63
C THR A 59 -15.30 7.25 -9.51
N ARG A 60 -14.68 7.06 -8.35
CA ARG A 60 -13.27 7.39 -8.14
C ARG A 60 -12.40 6.36 -8.82
N ASN A 61 -11.47 6.81 -9.64
CA ASN A 61 -10.49 5.94 -10.28
C ASN A 61 -9.42 5.53 -9.26
N TYR A 62 -9.50 4.31 -8.76
CA TYR A 62 -8.53 3.74 -7.80
C TYR A 62 -7.31 3.09 -8.48
N SER A 63 -7.32 3.00 -9.81
CA SER A 63 -6.17 2.50 -10.56
C SER A 63 -5.22 3.66 -10.86
N PRO A 64 -3.93 3.62 -10.47
CA PRO A 64 -2.96 4.60 -10.92
C PRO A 64 -2.69 4.39 -12.42
N THR A 65 -3.44 5.10 -13.25
CA THR A 65 -3.13 5.20 -14.68
C THR A 65 -1.94 6.17 -14.79
N PRO A 66 -0.89 5.87 -15.58
CA PRO A 66 0.11 6.86 -15.90
C PRO A 66 -0.57 8.00 -16.65
N GLN A 67 -0.82 9.10 -15.95
CA GLN A 67 -1.45 10.28 -16.54
C GLN A 67 -0.47 10.89 -17.54
N HIS A 68 -0.85 10.83 -18.79
CA HIS A 68 -0.35 11.73 -19.83
C HIS A 68 -0.58 13.16 -19.33
N LEU A 69 0.51 13.89 -19.12
CA LEU A 69 0.50 15.28 -18.67
C LEU A 69 -0.27 16.14 -19.68
N PRO A 70 -1.31 16.89 -19.29
CA PRO A 70 -1.85 17.93 -20.13
C PRO A 70 -0.86 19.09 -20.27
N PRO A 71 -0.88 19.84 -21.38
CA PRO A 71 0.05 20.95 -21.61
C PRO A 71 -0.11 22.03 -20.54
N ILE A 72 1.02 22.53 -20.06
CA ILE A 72 1.15 23.57 -19.04
C ILE A 72 0.52 24.86 -19.55
N THR A 73 -0.69 25.18 -19.13
CA THR A 73 -1.20 26.56 -19.15
C THR A 73 -0.87 27.16 -17.80
N ASN A 74 -0.07 28.21 -17.80
CA ASN A 74 0.25 29.03 -16.63
C ASN A 74 -1.04 29.61 -16.03
N SER A 75 -1.52 28.97 -14.98
CA SER A 75 -2.48 29.57 -14.05
C SER A 75 -1.98 29.26 -12.66
N ALA A 76 -1.41 30.29 -12.05
CA ALA A 76 -1.13 30.32 -10.64
C ALA A 76 -2.44 30.12 -9.88
N SER A 77 -2.74 28.90 -9.47
CA SER A 77 -3.74 28.60 -8.48
C SER A 77 -3.08 27.81 -7.36
N THR A 78 -2.79 28.51 -6.31
CA THR A 78 -2.50 28.05 -4.97
C THR A 78 -3.52 26.99 -4.55
N GLN A 79 -3.20 25.70 -4.71
CA GLN A 79 -3.93 24.64 -4.06
C GLN A 79 -3.16 24.15 -2.83
N ALA A 80 -3.16 25.00 -1.82
CA ALA A 80 -2.84 24.66 -0.45
C ALA A 80 -4.12 24.28 0.29
N ALA A 81 -4.69 23.10 0.06
CA ALA A 81 -5.89 22.65 0.77
C ALA A 81 -5.79 21.23 1.39
N ALA A 82 -4.62 20.58 1.32
CA ALA A 82 -4.41 19.28 1.99
C ALA A 82 -3.52 19.32 3.26
N PRO A 83 -2.70 20.35 3.55
CA PRO A 83 -1.76 20.28 4.67
C PRO A 83 -2.40 20.41 6.06
N THR A 84 -3.57 21.04 6.18
CA THR A 84 -4.15 21.32 7.50
C THR A 84 -4.68 20.08 8.21
N ASN A 85 -5.22 19.12 7.48
CA ASN A 85 -5.76 17.89 8.12
C ASN A 85 -4.63 16.91 8.47
N LEU A 86 -3.68 16.69 7.56
CA LEU A 86 -2.56 15.78 7.80
C LEU A 86 -1.64 16.31 8.93
N ALA A 87 -1.31 17.58 8.94
CA ALA A 87 -0.48 18.17 10.00
C ALA A 87 -1.13 18.00 11.38
N ALA A 88 -2.44 18.23 11.50
CA ALA A 88 -3.17 18.03 12.75
C ALA A 88 -3.23 16.55 13.16
N GLN A 89 -3.38 15.63 12.22
CA GLN A 89 -3.34 14.19 12.48
C GLN A 89 -1.97 13.74 12.97
N LEU A 90 -0.89 14.14 12.29
CA LEU A 90 0.47 13.80 12.69
C LEU A 90 0.79 14.37 14.07
N GLN A 91 0.38 15.59 14.35
CA GLN A 91 0.58 16.22 15.67
C GLN A 91 -0.17 15.47 16.78
N ALA A 92 -1.41 15.03 16.53
CA ALA A 92 -2.18 14.22 17.48
C ALA A 92 -1.50 12.87 17.77
N GLU A 93 -0.77 12.32 16.81
CA GLU A 93 0.01 11.09 16.93
C GLU A 93 1.42 11.32 17.47
N GLY A 94 1.79 12.58 17.71
CA GLY A 94 3.12 12.98 18.19
C GLY A 94 4.20 12.91 17.11
N LEU A 95 3.80 12.88 15.84
CA LEU A 95 4.71 12.88 14.69
C LEU A 95 4.89 14.30 14.13
N GLN A 96 5.95 14.50 13.37
CA GLN A 96 6.28 15.79 12.77
C GLN A 96 6.06 15.75 11.25
N LEU A 97 5.49 16.83 10.71
CA LEU A 97 5.42 17.03 9.27
C LEU A 97 6.73 17.64 8.77
N ALA A 98 7.28 17.05 7.70
CA ALA A 98 8.40 17.61 6.96
C ALA A 98 7.92 18.18 5.62
N ASP A 99 8.33 19.40 5.31
CA ASP A 99 8.17 19.98 3.99
C ASP A 99 9.37 19.70 3.07
N PHE A 100 9.27 20.10 1.82
CA PHE A 100 10.34 19.90 0.85
C PHE A 100 11.64 20.61 1.23
N GLU A 101 11.55 21.79 1.79
CA GLU A 101 12.74 22.58 2.15
C GLU A 101 13.55 21.86 3.22
N LEU A 102 12.91 21.41 4.30
CA LEU A 102 13.56 20.64 5.34
C LEU A 102 14.18 19.36 4.79
N VAL A 103 13.41 18.60 3.99
CA VAL A 103 13.84 17.30 3.44
C VAL A 103 15.02 17.47 2.51
N SER A 104 14.99 18.46 1.62
CA SER A 104 16.09 18.79 0.71
C SER A 104 17.36 19.22 1.46
N ASN A 105 17.23 20.07 2.47
CA ASN A 105 18.35 20.51 3.29
C ASN A 105 18.99 19.33 4.04
N LEU A 106 18.20 18.44 4.59
CA LEU A 106 18.68 17.25 5.29
C LEU A 106 19.38 16.26 4.35
N PHE A 107 18.87 16.08 3.14
CA PHE A 107 19.50 15.25 2.13
C PHE A 107 20.90 15.73 1.73
N HIS A 108 21.09 17.06 1.60
CA HIS A 108 22.38 17.66 1.27
C HIS A 108 23.29 17.85 2.49
N SER A 109 22.80 17.53 3.69
CA SER A 109 23.58 17.73 4.91
C SER A 109 24.71 16.69 5.05
N PRO A 110 25.82 17.05 5.71
CA PRO A 110 26.85 16.09 6.07
C PRO A 110 26.34 14.98 7.01
N ASP A 111 25.26 15.23 7.75
CA ASP A 111 24.67 14.26 8.67
C ASP A 111 23.95 13.12 7.94
N TYR A 112 23.41 13.37 6.74
CA TYR A 112 22.90 12.31 5.87
C TYR A 112 24.01 11.37 5.43
N GLN A 113 25.13 11.90 4.96
CA GLN A 113 26.26 11.08 4.54
C GLN A 113 26.88 10.28 5.71
N ARG A 114 26.76 10.77 6.94
CA ARG A 114 27.22 10.08 8.16
C ARG A 114 26.21 9.10 8.74
N GLY A 115 25.05 8.93 8.10
CA GLY A 115 23.98 8.04 8.57
C GLY A 115 23.25 8.53 9.82
N LYS A 116 23.35 9.83 10.16
CA LYS A 116 22.61 10.43 11.28
C LYS A 116 21.18 10.85 10.88
N VAL A 117 20.97 11.09 9.61
CA VAL A 117 19.66 11.29 8.98
C VAL A 117 19.36 10.11 8.12
N LEU A 118 18.18 9.50 8.28
CA LEU A 118 17.74 8.37 7.48
C LEU A 118 16.50 8.74 6.69
N PHE A 119 16.45 8.29 5.45
CA PHE A 119 15.23 8.27 4.64
C PHE A 119 14.68 6.85 4.63
N VAL A 120 13.38 6.73 4.86
CA VAL A 120 12.64 5.46 4.87
C VAL A 120 11.52 5.56 3.85
N ASP A 121 11.54 4.69 2.87
CA ASP A 121 10.50 4.56 1.84
C ASP A 121 9.44 3.57 2.31
N ALA A 122 8.23 4.07 2.54
CA ALA A 122 7.11 3.28 3.05
C ALA A 122 6.33 2.53 1.96
N ARG A 123 6.77 2.62 0.70
CA ARG A 123 6.13 1.95 -0.42
C ARG A 123 6.58 0.49 -0.50
N ASN A 124 5.84 -0.29 -1.30
CA ASN A 124 6.20 -1.67 -1.56
C ASN A 124 7.52 -1.78 -2.36
N GLU A 125 8.10 -2.98 -2.36
CA GLU A 125 9.38 -3.29 -2.99
C GLU A 125 9.42 -2.91 -4.48
N GLN A 126 8.33 -3.15 -5.22
CA GLN A 126 8.28 -2.83 -6.64
C GLN A 126 8.43 -1.31 -6.87
N HIS A 127 7.66 -0.49 -6.16
CA HIS A 127 7.74 0.98 -6.29
C HIS A 127 9.07 1.53 -5.78
N TYR A 128 9.64 0.90 -4.75
CA TYR A 128 10.97 1.24 -4.28
C TYR A 128 12.01 1.05 -5.38
N GLN A 129 12.02 -0.12 -6.03
CA GLN A 129 12.97 -0.44 -7.10
C GLN A 129 12.76 0.39 -8.36
N GLU A 130 11.54 0.81 -8.66
CA GLU A 130 11.24 1.73 -9.76
C GLU A 130 11.87 3.11 -9.55
N GLY A 131 12.10 3.51 -8.29
CA GLY A 131 12.80 4.73 -7.98
C GLY A 131 12.52 5.25 -6.57
N HIS A 132 13.58 5.54 -5.83
CA HIS A 132 13.56 5.99 -4.45
C HIS A 132 14.55 7.15 -4.22
N VAL A 133 14.47 7.81 -3.07
CA VAL A 133 15.47 8.79 -2.65
C VAL A 133 16.81 8.08 -2.48
N PRO A 134 17.91 8.53 -3.13
CA PRO A 134 19.19 7.83 -3.07
C PRO A 134 19.61 7.49 -1.65
N GLY A 135 19.92 6.22 -1.40
CA GLY A 135 20.30 5.72 -0.09
C GLY A 135 19.16 5.49 0.92
N ALA A 136 17.90 5.73 0.56
CA ALA A 136 16.77 5.43 1.41
C ALA A 136 16.63 3.93 1.69
N TYR A 137 16.05 3.59 2.84
CA TYR A 137 15.78 2.20 3.24
C TYR A 137 14.32 1.86 2.94
N PRO A 138 14.02 0.70 2.33
CA PRO A 138 12.64 0.23 2.16
C PRO A 138 12.05 -0.23 3.48
N LEU A 139 10.79 0.13 3.75
CA LEU A 139 10.03 -0.39 4.88
C LEU A 139 8.54 -0.29 4.57
N ASP A 140 8.02 -1.25 3.82
CA ASP A 140 6.60 -1.39 3.51
C ASP A 140 5.81 -1.63 4.82
N PHE A 141 4.80 -0.78 5.07
CA PHE A 141 3.92 -0.93 6.23
C PHE A 141 3.14 -2.26 6.21
N TYR A 142 2.74 -2.74 5.03
CA TYR A 142 1.95 -3.95 4.89
C TYR A 142 2.78 -5.23 4.99
N HIS A 143 4.11 -5.14 4.77
CA HIS A 143 5.06 -6.25 4.83
C HIS A 143 6.34 -5.86 5.57
N PRO A 144 6.22 -5.35 6.81
CA PRO A 144 7.37 -4.82 7.55
C PRO A 144 8.40 -5.90 7.90
N GLU A 145 7.98 -7.17 8.00
CA GLU A 145 8.84 -8.30 8.36
C GLU A 145 10.05 -8.44 7.43
N SER A 146 9.93 -7.99 6.18
CA SER A 146 11.02 -8.08 5.20
C SER A 146 12.22 -7.21 5.55
N HIS A 147 12.00 -6.04 6.16
CA HIS A 147 13.04 -5.02 6.34
C HIS A 147 13.16 -4.47 7.76
N ILE A 148 12.14 -4.66 8.62
CA ILE A 148 12.11 -4.05 9.96
C ILE A 148 13.33 -4.44 10.80
N GLY A 149 13.80 -5.69 10.69
CA GLY A 149 14.97 -6.17 11.42
C GLY A 149 16.26 -5.40 11.10
N THR A 150 16.39 -4.89 9.89
CA THR A 150 17.53 -4.09 9.45
C THR A 150 17.30 -2.60 9.69
N VAL A 151 16.10 -2.09 9.42
CA VAL A 151 15.80 -0.66 9.43
C VAL A 151 15.63 -0.13 10.85
N LEU A 152 14.95 -0.87 11.73
CA LEU A 152 14.66 -0.41 13.10
C LEU A 152 15.90 -0.06 13.92
N PRO A 153 16.97 -0.88 13.97
CA PRO A 153 18.19 -0.52 14.71
C PRO A 153 18.83 0.77 14.20
N LEU A 154 18.76 1.02 12.89
CA LEU A 154 19.30 2.24 12.27
C LEU A 154 18.44 3.45 12.65
N CYS A 155 17.11 3.32 12.65
CA CYS A 155 16.20 4.38 13.09
C CYS A 155 16.39 4.74 14.57
N LEU A 156 16.64 3.76 15.43
CA LEU A 156 16.94 3.98 16.84
C LEU A 156 18.24 4.77 17.03
N ALA A 157 19.27 4.47 16.23
CA ALA A 157 20.57 5.13 16.29
C ALA A 157 20.60 6.52 15.63
N ALA A 158 19.72 6.77 14.64
CA ALA A 158 19.68 8.03 13.92
C ALA A 158 19.26 9.21 14.80
N GLN A 159 19.61 10.41 14.36
CA GLN A 159 19.13 11.65 14.94
C GLN A 159 17.81 12.11 14.37
N GLN A 160 17.58 11.84 13.07
CA GLN A 160 16.35 12.14 12.34
C GLN A 160 16.02 11.02 11.39
N VAL A 161 14.73 10.68 11.30
CA VAL A 161 14.17 9.66 10.41
C VAL A 161 13.04 10.30 9.61
N LEU A 162 13.23 10.39 8.31
CA LEU A 162 12.24 10.92 7.37
C LEU A 162 11.55 9.76 6.67
N VAL A 163 10.27 9.61 6.92
CA VAL A 163 9.44 8.58 6.30
C VAL A 163 8.64 9.21 5.18
N TYR A 164 8.66 8.62 4.00
CA TYR A 164 7.91 9.09 2.83
C TYR A 164 7.25 7.94 2.09
N CYS A 165 6.26 8.26 1.28
CA CYS A 165 5.61 7.36 0.33
C CYS A 165 5.47 8.03 -1.05
N ASN A 166 4.37 7.79 -1.77
CA ASN A 166 4.13 8.47 -3.04
C ASN A 166 3.88 9.97 -2.87
N GLY A 167 3.34 10.40 -1.72
CA GLY A 167 2.87 11.75 -1.46
C GLY A 167 1.38 11.95 -1.76
N GLY A 168 0.89 13.16 -1.53
CA GLY A 168 -0.53 13.48 -1.70
C GLY A 168 -1.42 12.81 -0.63
N GLU A 169 -2.41 12.03 -1.06
CA GLU A 169 -3.34 11.32 -0.16
C GLU A 169 -2.80 9.96 0.33
N CYS A 170 -1.53 9.64 0.08
CA CYS A 170 -0.92 8.38 0.52
C CYS A 170 -0.65 8.41 2.01
N GLU A 171 -1.21 7.45 2.76
CA GLU A 171 -1.05 7.35 4.21
C GLU A 171 0.05 6.38 4.66
N ASP A 172 0.69 5.64 3.73
CA ASP A 172 1.66 4.59 4.07
C ASP A 172 2.84 5.14 4.90
N SER A 173 3.33 6.35 4.58
CA SER A 173 4.40 7.00 5.35
C SER A 173 3.98 7.32 6.78
N ARG A 174 2.72 7.72 7.00
CA ARG A 174 2.17 7.94 8.34
C ARG A 174 2.08 6.63 9.12
N PHE A 175 1.56 5.57 8.51
CA PHE A 175 1.47 4.25 9.15
C PHE A 175 2.84 3.67 9.48
N THR A 176 3.81 3.79 8.57
CA THR A 176 5.20 3.37 8.82
C THR A 176 5.86 4.18 9.94
N ALA A 177 5.60 5.49 10.01
CA ALA A 177 6.10 6.31 11.12
C ALA A 177 5.47 5.91 12.46
N ILE A 178 4.17 5.57 12.49
CA ILE A 178 3.49 5.02 13.66
C ILE A 178 4.12 3.67 14.06
N LEU A 179 4.35 2.77 13.11
CA LEU A 179 5.01 1.49 13.33
C LEU A 179 6.38 1.68 13.99
N LEU A 180 7.19 2.60 13.50
CA LEU A 180 8.51 2.90 14.06
C LEU A 180 8.42 3.50 15.47
N ARG A 181 7.45 4.41 15.71
CA ARG A 181 7.18 4.97 17.04
C ARG A 181 6.80 3.89 18.04
N ASP A 182 5.88 2.99 17.63
CA ASP A 182 5.41 1.90 18.48
C ASP A 182 6.52 0.86 18.73
N ALA A 183 7.49 0.77 17.82
CA ALA A 183 8.74 0.04 17.98
C ALA A 183 9.82 0.82 18.76
N GLN A 184 9.42 1.86 19.50
CA GLN A 184 10.25 2.63 20.43
C GLN A 184 11.26 3.61 19.76
N VAL A 185 11.09 3.95 18.49
CA VAL A 185 11.83 5.08 17.90
C VAL A 185 11.26 6.37 18.51
N PRO A 186 12.09 7.24 19.12
CA PRO A 186 11.62 8.49 19.72
C PRO A 186 10.85 9.34 18.70
N LYS A 187 9.64 9.75 19.04
CA LYS A 187 8.75 10.50 18.16
C LYS A 187 9.34 11.85 17.70
N GLU A 188 10.20 12.43 18.52
CA GLU A 188 10.90 13.69 18.24
C GLU A 188 11.87 13.57 17.04
N LYS A 189 12.23 12.34 16.67
CA LYS A 189 13.10 12.03 15.53
C LYS A 189 12.32 11.68 14.27
N LEU A 190 11.01 11.42 14.39
CA LEU A 190 10.16 10.90 13.29
C LEU A 190 9.48 12.04 12.55
N PHE A 191 9.79 12.15 11.27
CA PHE A 191 9.23 13.13 10.36
C PHE A 191 8.51 12.40 9.21
N VAL A 192 7.35 12.89 8.83
CA VAL A 192 6.60 12.41 7.66
C VAL A 192 6.70 13.46 6.56
N TYR A 193 7.27 13.06 5.42
CA TYR A 193 7.35 13.92 4.24
C TYR A 193 6.11 13.70 3.36
N ALA A 194 5.17 14.65 3.44
CA ALA A 194 3.88 14.56 2.76
C ALA A 194 3.98 14.67 1.23
N GLY A 195 4.96 15.40 0.71
CA GLY A 195 5.19 15.51 -0.73
C GLY A 195 5.65 14.22 -1.39
N GLY A 196 6.30 13.34 -0.62
CA GLY A 196 6.75 12.03 -1.04
C GLY A 196 7.68 12.05 -2.25
N ILE A 197 7.84 10.87 -2.85
CA ILE A 197 8.71 10.72 -4.03
C ILE A 197 8.20 11.52 -5.25
N THR A 198 6.89 11.80 -5.31
CA THR A 198 6.32 12.56 -6.42
C THR A 198 6.78 14.01 -6.38
N GLU A 199 6.69 14.70 -5.25
CA GLU A 199 7.20 16.07 -5.12
C GLU A 199 8.72 16.09 -5.29
N TRP A 200 9.43 15.14 -4.68
CA TRP A 200 10.87 14.97 -4.78
C TRP A 200 11.34 14.95 -6.25
N ALA A 201 10.76 14.06 -7.06
CA ALA A 201 11.08 13.92 -8.48
C ALA A 201 10.67 15.16 -9.29
N ASN A 202 9.51 15.76 -9.01
CA ASN A 202 9.03 16.97 -9.70
C ASN A 202 9.92 18.19 -9.43
N ARG A 203 10.62 18.22 -8.28
CA ARG A 203 11.61 19.22 -7.93
C ARG A 203 13.01 18.93 -8.51
N ALA A 204 13.10 17.94 -9.45
CA ALA A 204 14.34 17.52 -10.09
C ALA A 204 15.43 17.05 -9.10
N MET A 205 15.01 16.52 -7.96
CA MET A 205 15.92 15.86 -7.03
C MET A 205 16.32 14.47 -7.56
N PRO A 206 17.50 13.96 -7.22
CA PRO A 206 17.97 12.69 -7.72
C PRO A 206 17.08 11.53 -7.26
N VAL A 207 16.81 10.60 -8.18
CA VAL A 207 16.02 9.38 -7.89
C VAL A 207 16.89 8.17 -8.26
N GLU A 208 17.18 7.35 -7.27
CA GLU A 208 17.91 6.10 -7.45
C GLU A 208 16.98 4.97 -7.88
N VAL A 209 17.45 4.05 -8.73
CA VAL A 209 16.68 2.90 -9.25
C VAL A 209 17.31 1.59 -8.85
N GLY A 210 16.49 0.58 -8.56
CA GLY A 210 16.93 -0.74 -8.16
C GLY A 210 17.21 -0.81 -6.67
N GLU A 211 18.22 -1.58 -6.30
CA GLU A 211 18.63 -1.76 -4.90
C GLU A 211 19.22 -0.48 -4.31
N ARG A 212 19.15 -0.37 -2.99
CA ARG A 212 19.75 0.72 -2.24
C ARG A 212 21.26 0.84 -2.56
N ASN A 213 21.72 2.06 -2.82
CA ASN A 213 23.10 2.36 -3.21
C ASN A 213 23.54 1.68 -4.52
N SER A 214 22.59 1.46 -5.44
CA SER A 214 22.88 0.92 -6.78
C SER A 214 23.77 1.86 -7.60
N GLY A 215 23.78 3.15 -7.27
CA GLY A 215 24.44 4.21 -8.03
C GLY A 215 23.77 4.54 -9.35
N ARG A 216 22.63 3.92 -9.68
CA ARG A 216 21.88 4.18 -10.91
C ARG A 216 20.82 5.23 -10.64
N LEU A 217 20.98 6.41 -11.22
CA LEU A 217 20.00 7.49 -11.12
C LEU A 217 19.08 7.51 -12.34
N LYS A 218 17.81 7.86 -12.14
CA LYS A 218 16.91 8.19 -13.25
C LYS A 218 17.48 9.39 -14.01
N PRO A 219 17.41 9.37 -15.36
CA PRO A 219 17.74 10.54 -16.15
C PRO A 219 16.87 11.72 -15.74
N ASP A 220 17.48 12.90 -15.60
CA ASP A 220 16.71 14.13 -15.38
C ASP A 220 15.85 14.39 -16.62
N PRO A 221 14.50 14.37 -16.52
CA PRO A 221 13.65 14.64 -17.68
C PRO A 221 13.86 16.03 -18.27
N LYS A 222 14.44 16.97 -17.52
CA LYS A 222 14.80 18.32 -18.01
C LYS A 222 16.16 18.38 -18.69
N ALA A 223 17.04 17.42 -18.45
CA ALA A 223 18.35 17.36 -19.12
C ALA A 223 18.22 16.94 -20.60
N ALA A 224 17.18 16.19 -20.95
CA ALA A 224 16.90 15.75 -22.32
C ALA A 224 16.37 16.86 -23.25
N VAL A 225 16.04 18.04 -22.73
CA VAL A 225 15.43 19.17 -23.48
C VAL A 225 16.41 20.33 -23.68
N ARG A 226 17.68 20.19 -23.31
CA ARG A 226 18.67 21.23 -23.65
C ARG A 226 19.25 20.93 -25.05
N PRO A 227 18.99 21.81 -26.05
CA PRO A 227 19.55 21.71 -27.39
C PRO A 227 21.07 21.94 -27.38
#